data_54dbc1f84d5aa630abc7abe674bdc813
#
_entry.id   54dbc1f84d5aa630abc7abe674bdc813
#
_cell.length_a   1.000
_cell.length_b   1.000
_cell.length_c   1.000
_cell.angle_alpha   90.00
_cell.angle_beta   90.00
_cell.angle_gamma   90.00
#
_symmetry.space_group_name_H-M   'P 1'
#
loop_
_entity.id
_entity.type
_entity.pdbx_description
1 polymer ?
#
loop_
_entity_poly.entity_id
_entity_poly.type
_entity_poly.pdbx_seq_one_letter_code
_entity_poly.pdbx_strand_id
1 'polypeptide(L)'
;ARQSADAAAFGVRSAEASLKESNDNLKKTSIFAPVDGTISKLNVEKGERVVGTSQMAGTEMMILANLNEMEVSVDVNENDIVRVNVGDTADIEVDAYLGKKFSGLVTEVSNSANVSGTSVDQVTNFSVKVRILRESYQQLIDSANPGKSVFNPGMSATVDIKTKKVVGALTIPIQAVTTRDTTKNDKMEKEEEESVNSDET
;
A
#
# COMPACT_ATOMS: atom_id res chain seq x y z
N ALA A 1 -4.85 41.13 52.35
CA ALA A 1 -5.94 40.15 52.20
C ALA A 1 -6.04 39.56 50.77
N ARG A 2 -6.02 40.38 49.67
CA ARG A 2 -6.07 39.83 48.28
C ARG A 2 -4.83 39.02 47.91
N GLN A 3 -3.62 39.51 48.22
CA GLN A 3 -2.36 38.80 47.93
C GLN A 3 -2.26 37.45 48.66
N SER A 4 -2.78 37.34 49.87
CA SER A 4 -2.76 36.05 50.58
C SER A 4 -3.79 35.06 50.02
N ALA A 5 -4.92 35.53 49.50
CA ALA A 5 -5.90 34.70 48.80
C ALA A 5 -5.37 34.21 47.47
N ASP A 6 -4.69 35.08 46.72
CA ASP A 6 -4.05 34.70 45.43
C ASP A 6 -2.93 33.66 45.64
N ALA A 7 -2.09 33.86 46.67
CA ALA A 7 -1.05 32.90 47.03
C ALA A 7 -1.64 31.53 47.43
N ALA A 8 -2.73 31.52 48.19
CA ALA A 8 -3.44 30.28 48.52
C ALA A 8 -4.03 29.60 47.30
N ALA A 9 -4.60 30.38 46.35
CA ALA A 9 -5.15 29.86 45.10
C ALA A 9 -4.03 29.22 44.22
N PHE A 10 -2.85 29.83 44.17
CA PHE A 10 -1.68 29.21 43.47
C PHE A 10 -1.22 27.94 44.17
N GLY A 11 -1.23 27.91 45.52
CA GLY A 11 -0.90 26.69 46.27
C GLY A 11 -1.86 25.55 45.97
N VAL A 12 -3.16 25.80 45.89
CA VAL A 12 -4.16 24.81 45.53
C VAL A 12 -3.94 24.27 44.09
N ARG A 13 -3.75 25.19 43.15
CA ARG A 13 -3.47 24.76 41.74
C ARG A 13 -2.20 23.92 41.61
N SER A 14 -1.17 24.26 42.34
CA SER A 14 0.08 23.48 42.38
C SER A 14 -0.16 22.07 42.96
N ALA A 15 -0.91 21.96 44.03
CA ALA A 15 -1.29 20.69 44.64
C ALA A 15 -2.16 19.83 43.70
N GLU A 16 -3.14 20.46 43.02
CA GLU A 16 -3.97 19.80 42.02
C GLU A 16 -3.15 19.29 40.84
N ALA A 17 -2.17 20.08 40.35
CA ALA A 17 -1.27 19.64 39.27
C ALA A 17 -0.42 18.43 39.68
N SER A 18 0.13 18.43 40.91
CA SER A 18 0.90 17.29 41.43
C SER A 18 0.04 16.04 41.62
N LEU A 19 -1.20 16.21 42.08
CA LEU A 19 -2.17 15.11 42.21
C LEU A 19 -2.51 14.52 40.83
N LYS A 20 -2.75 15.40 39.85
CA LYS A 20 -3.02 14.98 38.47
C LYS A 20 -1.85 14.19 37.87
N GLU A 21 -0.63 14.69 38.04
CA GLU A 21 0.59 14.01 37.59
C GLU A 21 0.73 12.62 38.24
N SER A 22 0.49 12.51 39.52
CA SER A 22 0.55 11.23 40.26
C SER A 22 -0.53 10.26 39.74
N ASN A 23 -1.75 10.74 39.51
CA ASN A 23 -2.83 9.95 38.91
C ASN A 23 -2.52 9.49 37.48
N ASP A 24 -1.95 10.37 36.66
CA ASP A 24 -1.58 10.04 35.29
C ASP A 24 -0.43 9.00 35.26
N ASN A 25 0.51 9.08 36.20
CA ASN A 25 1.55 8.07 36.35
C ASN A 25 0.96 6.73 36.81
N LEU A 26 -0.03 6.74 37.71
CA LEU A 26 -0.74 5.52 38.11
C LEU A 26 -1.51 4.90 36.92
N LYS A 27 -2.19 5.70 36.09
CA LYS A 27 -2.89 5.21 34.89
C LYS A 27 -1.95 4.53 33.88
N LYS A 28 -0.70 5.02 33.78
CA LYS A 28 0.31 4.40 32.90
C LYS A 28 0.77 3.02 33.35
N THR A 29 0.50 2.62 34.60
CA THR A 29 0.82 1.26 35.08
C THR A 29 -0.13 0.18 34.55
N SER A 30 -1.33 0.58 34.09
CA SER A 30 -2.30 -0.31 33.46
C SER A 30 -2.50 0.11 32.02
N ILE A 31 -2.05 -0.73 31.08
CA ILE A 31 -2.12 -0.45 29.64
C ILE A 31 -3.30 -1.24 29.07
N PHE A 32 -4.21 -0.53 28.43
CA PHE A 32 -5.39 -1.09 27.78
C PHE A 32 -5.25 -0.98 26.27
N ALA A 33 -5.85 -1.94 25.55
CA ALA A 33 -5.94 -1.86 24.09
C ALA A 33 -6.81 -0.65 23.69
N PRO A 34 -6.32 0.24 22.82
CA PRO A 34 -7.08 1.43 22.39
C PRO A 34 -8.18 1.09 21.38
N VAL A 35 -8.06 -0.05 20.70
CA VAL A 35 -8.98 -0.52 19.67
C VAL A 35 -9.19 -2.02 19.79
N ASP A 36 -10.32 -2.50 19.28
CA ASP A 36 -10.56 -3.93 19.14
C ASP A 36 -9.71 -4.49 17.99
N GLY A 37 -9.11 -5.66 18.21
CA GLY A 37 -8.24 -6.28 17.22
C GLY A 37 -7.58 -7.54 17.69
N THR A 38 -6.71 -8.09 16.86
CA THR A 38 -5.88 -9.25 17.18
C THR A 38 -4.42 -8.80 17.36
N ILE A 39 -3.74 -9.39 18.33
CA ILE A 39 -2.31 -9.16 18.53
C ILE A 39 -1.57 -9.84 17.37
N SER A 40 -0.96 -9.04 16.50
CA SER A 40 -0.16 -9.53 15.37
C SER A 40 1.28 -9.84 15.79
N LYS A 41 1.81 -9.11 16.76
CA LYS A 41 3.17 -9.30 17.27
C LYS A 41 3.21 -8.96 18.75
N LEU A 42 3.82 -9.84 19.54
CA LEU A 42 4.12 -9.62 20.94
C LEU A 42 5.64 -9.53 21.10
N ASN A 43 6.13 -8.39 21.57
CA ASN A 43 7.57 -8.12 21.69
C ASN A 43 8.09 -8.29 23.12
N VAL A 44 7.23 -8.53 24.10
CA VAL A 44 7.59 -8.60 25.51
C VAL A 44 7.09 -9.88 26.16
N GLU A 45 7.84 -10.39 27.09
CA GLU A 45 7.46 -11.56 27.88
C GLU A 45 7.06 -11.19 29.32
N LYS A 46 6.34 -12.09 29.98
CA LYS A 46 5.92 -11.88 31.38
C LYS A 46 7.16 -11.81 32.29
N GLY A 47 7.28 -10.71 33.01
CA GLY A 47 8.42 -10.44 33.92
C GLY A 47 9.52 -9.61 33.31
N GLU A 48 9.41 -9.28 32.04
CA GLU A 48 10.36 -8.38 31.37
C GLU A 48 10.17 -6.93 31.81
N ARG A 49 11.27 -6.21 31.92
CA ARG A 49 11.29 -4.79 32.29
C ARG A 49 11.10 -3.93 31.06
N VAL A 50 9.96 -3.23 30.99
CA VAL A 50 9.66 -2.26 29.93
C VAL A 50 9.93 -0.84 30.41
N VAL A 51 10.39 0.01 29.50
CA VAL A 51 10.66 1.43 29.77
C VAL A 51 9.59 2.27 29.07
N GLY A 52 8.90 3.07 29.85
CA GLY A 52 7.90 4.02 29.35
C GLY A 52 8.09 5.35 30.04
N THR A 53 9.02 6.17 29.59
CA THR A 53 9.28 7.48 30.15
C THR A 53 8.90 8.59 29.18
N SER A 54 8.51 9.74 29.70
CA SER A 54 8.22 10.94 28.88
C SER A 54 9.45 11.53 28.19
N GLN A 55 10.67 11.05 28.51
CA GLN A 55 11.94 11.57 28.01
C GLN A 55 12.63 10.65 27.00
N MET A 56 12.19 9.40 26.88
CA MET A 56 12.77 8.41 25.96
C MET A 56 11.65 7.71 25.18
N ALA A 57 11.97 7.24 23.98
CA ALA A 57 11.05 6.39 23.22
C ALA A 57 10.69 5.16 24.07
N GLY A 58 9.39 4.92 24.25
CA GLY A 58 8.90 3.78 25.00
C GLY A 58 9.21 2.46 24.31
N THR A 59 9.19 1.36 25.08
CA THR A 59 9.31 0.01 24.52
C THR A 59 8.02 -0.37 23.81
N GLU A 60 8.10 -0.76 22.54
CA GLU A 60 6.97 -1.33 21.81
C GLU A 60 6.66 -2.71 22.40
N MET A 61 5.52 -2.83 23.06
CA MET A 61 5.12 -4.06 23.77
C MET A 61 4.44 -5.05 22.85
N MET A 62 3.48 -4.58 22.05
CA MET A 62 2.70 -5.39 21.13
C MET A 62 2.14 -4.57 19.99
N ILE A 63 1.86 -5.22 18.87
CA ILE A 63 1.18 -4.63 17.72
C ILE A 63 -0.22 -5.23 17.62
N LEU A 64 -1.24 -4.36 17.68
CA LEU A 64 -2.63 -4.71 17.44
C LEU A 64 -2.97 -4.43 15.98
N ALA A 65 -3.60 -5.38 15.31
CA ALA A 65 -4.05 -5.25 13.94
C ALA A 65 -5.52 -5.65 13.80
N ASN A 66 -6.25 -4.89 12.99
CA ASN A 66 -7.59 -5.26 12.56
C ASN A 66 -7.48 -6.18 11.33
N LEU A 67 -7.62 -7.47 11.54
CA LEU A 67 -7.49 -8.48 10.48
C LEU A 67 -8.73 -8.60 9.58
N ASN A 68 -9.79 -7.85 9.87
CA ASN A 68 -11.00 -7.81 9.02
C ASN A 68 -10.84 -6.93 7.79
N GLU A 69 -9.95 -5.94 7.87
CA GLU A 69 -9.65 -5.02 6.77
C GLU A 69 -8.16 -5.08 6.48
N MET A 70 -7.82 -5.73 5.37
CA MET A 70 -6.44 -5.88 4.94
C MET A 70 -6.16 -4.95 3.77
N GLU A 71 -5.02 -4.27 3.84
CA GLU A 71 -4.52 -3.40 2.78
C GLU A 71 -3.13 -3.87 2.35
N VAL A 72 -2.88 -3.77 1.06
CA VAL A 72 -1.56 -4.01 0.46
C VAL A 72 -0.95 -2.66 0.13
N SER A 73 0.26 -2.41 0.60
CA SER A 73 1.04 -1.23 0.23
C SER A 73 1.98 -1.62 -0.90
N VAL A 74 1.88 -0.95 -2.04
CA VAL A 74 2.73 -1.17 -3.21
C VAL A 74 3.43 0.11 -3.61
N ASP A 75 4.64 -0.03 -4.11
CA ASP A 75 5.43 1.09 -4.63
C ASP A 75 5.26 1.16 -6.15
N VAL A 76 4.72 2.28 -6.61
CA VAL A 76 4.46 2.56 -8.02
C VAL A 76 5.45 3.61 -8.51
N ASN A 77 6.03 3.39 -9.69
CA ASN A 77 6.98 4.31 -10.30
C ASN A 77 6.31 5.63 -10.69
N GLU A 78 7.08 6.71 -10.68
CA GLU A 78 6.64 8.08 -11.04
C GLU A 78 5.97 8.16 -12.42
N ASN A 79 6.40 7.36 -13.39
CA ASN A 79 5.82 7.37 -14.73
C ASN A 79 4.39 6.79 -14.78
N ASP A 80 4.07 5.88 -13.87
CA ASP A 80 2.81 5.16 -13.84
C ASP A 80 1.81 5.75 -12.85
N ILE A 81 2.30 6.41 -11.77
CA ILE A 81 1.44 6.98 -10.72
C ILE A 81 0.44 8.00 -11.25
N VAL A 82 0.80 8.73 -12.31
CA VAL A 82 -0.07 9.73 -12.95
C VAL A 82 -1.39 9.14 -13.48
N ARG A 83 -1.40 7.84 -13.75
CA ARG A 83 -2.56 7.12 -14.28
C ARG A 83 -3.41 6.47 -13.20
N VAL A 84 -2.86 6.33 -11.98
CA VAL A 84 -3.52 5.66 -10.86
C VAL A 84 -4.41 6.65 -10.13
N ASN A 85 -5.67 6.29 -9.94
CA ASN A 85 -6.64 7.10 -9.22
C ASN A 85 -7.20 6.31 -8.04
N VAL A 86 -7.59 7.05 -7.00
CA VAL A 86 -8.36 6.47 -5.89
C VAL A 86 -9.70 5.96 -6.43
N GLY A 87 -10.00 4.70 -6.13
CA GLY A 87 -11.18 4.01 -6.64
C GLY A 87 -10.92 3.10 -7.84
N ASP A 88 -9.69 3.05 -8.36
CA ASP A 88 -9.32 2.08 -9.38
C ASP A 88 -9.38 0.65 -8.83
N THR A 89 -9.83 -0.29 -9.66
CA THR A 89 -9.84 -1.71 -9.31
C THR A 89 -8.48 -2.33 -9.55
N ALA A 90 -8.08 -3.23 -8.65
CA ALA A 90 -6.83 -3.94 -8.76
C ALA A 90 -7.03 -5.44 -8.59
N ASP A 91 -6.24 -6.24 -9.31
CA ASP A 91 -6.09 -7.67 -9.08
C ASP A 91 -4.85 -7.87 -8.20
N ILE A 92 -5.02 -8.56 -7.08
CA ILE A 92 -3.98 -8.80 -6.08
C ILE A 92 -3.66 -10.29 -6.11
N GLU A 93 -2.40 -10.62 -6.28
CA GLU A 93 -1.89 -11.97 -6.18
C GLU A 93 -0.95 -12.04 -4.97
N VAL A 94 -1.32 -12.83 -3.97
CA VAL A 94 -0.54 -13.00 -2.74
C VAL A 94 0.34 -14.24 -2.89
N ASP A 95 1.63 -14.11 -2.61
CA ASP A 95 2.62 -15.18 -2.82
C ASP A 95 2.30 -16.46 -2.04
N ALA A 96 1.63 -16.31 -0.88
CA ALA A 96 1.18 -17.45 -0.07
C ALA A 96 0.04 -18.26 -0.72
N TYR A 97 -0.68 -17.69 -1.71
CA TYR A 97 -1.83 -18.30 -2.37
C TYR A 97 -1.64 -18.33 -3.89
N LEU A 98 -0.66 -19.10 -4.34
CA LEU A 98 -0.31 -19.23 -5.75
C LEU A 98 -1.53 -19.54 -6.64
N GLY A 99 -1.68 -18.78 -7.70
CA GLY A 99 -2.74 -18.97 -8.70
C GLY A 99 -4.12 -18.46 -8.28
N LYS A 100 -4.25 -17.78 -7.12
CA LYS A 100 -5.49 -17.10 -6.70
C LYS A 100 -5.34 -15.60 -6.83
N LYS A 101 -6.27 -14.98 -7.56
CA LYS A 101 -6.37 -13.53 -7.70
C LYS A 101 -7.49 -13.01 -6.83
N PHE A 102 -7.18 -11.99 -6.06
CA PHE A 102 -8.11 -11.30 -5.19
C PHE A 102 -8.41 -9.92 -5.78
N SER A 103 -9.66 -9.51 -5.73
CA SER A 103 -10.03 -8.18 -6.18
C SER A 103 -9.81 -7.17 -5.06
N GLY A 104 -9.21 -6.03 -5.42
CA GLY A 104 -8.97 -4.91 -4.53
C GLY A 104 -9.43 -3.59 -5.12
N LEU A 105 -9.44 -2.58 -4.27
CA LEU A 105 -9.75 -1.19 -4.62
C LEU A 105 -8.64 -0.29 -4.08
N VAL A 106 -8.18 0.64 -4.91
CA VAL A 106 -7.21 1.67 -4.50
C VAL A 106 -7.89 2.62 -3.50
N THR A 107 -7.39 2.67 -2.27
CA THR A 107 -7.93 3.51 -1.18
C THR A 107 -7.16 4.80 -1.02
N GLU A 108 -5.85 4.75 -1.20
CA GLU A 108 -4.96 5.89 -0.99
C GLU A 108 -3.82 5.89 -2.00
N VAL A 109 -3.51 7.07 -2.52
CA VAL A 109 -2.34 7.32 -3.36
C VAL A 109 -1.51 8.39 -2.66
N SER A 110 -0.27 8.05 -2.29
CA SER A 110 0.62 9.00 -1.62
C SER A 110 1.02 10.12 -2.57
N ASN A 111 0.92 11.36 -2.09
CA ASN A 111 1.41 12.54 -2.81
C ASN A 111 2.90 12.80 -2.57
N SER A 112 3.53 12.02 -1.68
CA SER A 112 4.93 12.14 -1.33
C SER A 112 5.72 11.00 -1.93
N ALA A 113 6.78 11.32 -2.64
CA ALA A 113 7.67 10.33 -3.20
C ALA A 113 8.58 9.73 -2.12
N ASN A 114 8.75 8.41 -2.15
CA ASN A 114 9.79 7.71 -1.44
C ASN A 114 10.98 7.55 -2.37
N VAL A 115 12.06 8.23 -2.05
CA VAL A 115 13.30 8.17 -2.80
C VAL A 115 14.18 7.11 -2.17
N SER A 116 14.41 6.01 -2.89
CA SER A 116 15.29 4.93 -2.47
C SER A 116 16.51 4.89 -3.38
N GLY A 117 17.71 4.89 -2.76
CA GLY A 117 18.98 4.78 -3.48
C GLY A 117 19.97 5.89 -3.18
N THR A 118 21.27 5.57 -3.29
CA THR A 118 22.39 6.53 -3.15
C THR A 118 22.91 6.92 -4.53
N SER A 119 22.60 8.13 -4.93
CA SER A 119 23.28 9.03 -5.89
C SER A 119 23.43 8.67 -7.37
N VAL A 120 23.26 7.44 -7.87
CA VAL A 120 23.40 7.18 -9.33
C VAL A 120 22.19 6.47 -9.91
N ASP A 121 21.49 5.64 -9.12
CA ASP A 121 20.26 4.94 -9.50
C ASP A 121 19.11 5.33 -8.53
N GLN A 122 18.76 6.60 -8.52
CA GLN A 122 17.67 7.09 -7.69
C GLN A 122 16.34 6.75 -8.35
N VAL A 123 15.61 5.79 -7.75
CA VAL A 123 14.26 5.45 -8.19
C VAL A 123 13.25 6.18 -7.33
N THR A 124 12.41 6.97 -7.99
CA THR A 124 11.31 7.71 -7.36
C THR A 124 10.06 6.85 -7.41
N ASN A 125 9.62 6.38 -6.26
CA ASN A 125 8.41 5.56 -6.11
C ASN A 125 7.38 6.28 -5.23
N PHE A 126 6.11 6.03 -5.51
CA PHE A 126 4.98 6.52 -4.73
C PHE A 126 4.27 5.33 -4.09
N SER A 127 3.98 5.43 -2.80
CA SER A 127 3.26 4.38 -2.11
C SER A 127 1.76 4.47 -2.38
N VAL A 128 1.18 3.36 -2.82
CA VAL A 128 -0.25 3.22 -3.09
C VAL A 128 -0.80 2.13 -2.17
N LYS A 129 -1.91 2.43 -1.48
CA LYS A 129 -2.62 1.45 -0.65
C LYS A 129 -3.82 0.90 -1.40
N VAL A 130 -3.90 -0.41 -1.45
CA VAL A 130 -4.98 -1.15 -2.10
C VAL A 130 -5.65 -2.03 -1.07
N ARG A 131 -6.94 -1.82 -0.82
CA ARG A 131 -7.74 -2.63 0.09
C ARG A 131 -8.23 -3.87 -0.62
N ILE A 132 -8.06 -5.03 0.01
CA ILE A 132 -8.58 -6.30 -0.47
C ILE A 132 -10.07 -6.37 -0.17
N LEU A 133 -10.90 -6.63 -1.19
CA LEU A 133 -12.34 -6.78 -1.01
C LEU A 133 -12.65 -8.11 -0.32
N ARG A 134 -13.40 -8.05 0.78
CA ARG A 134 -13.75 -9.23 1.59
C ARG A 134 -14.48 -10.29 0.77
N GLU A 135 -15.26 -9.87 -0.21
CA GLU A 135 -16.01 -10.76 -1.10
C GLU A 135 -15.10 -11.69 -1.90
N SER A 136 -13.88 -11.23 -2.24
CA SER A 136 -12.94 -12.01 -3.06
C SER A 136 -12.29 -13.18 -2.33
N TYR A 137 -12.27 -13.16 -0.99
CA TYR A 137 -11.64 -14.23 -0.18
C TYR A 137 -12.59 -14.91 0.79
N GLN A 138 -13.90 -14.67 0.72
CA GLN A 138 -14.91 -15.33 1.57
C GLN A 138 -14.82 -16.86 1.52
N GLN A 139 -14.49 -17.42 0.36
CA GLN A 139 -14.35 -18.87 0.18
C GLN A 139 -13.16 -19.47 0.93
N LEU A 140 -12.21 -18.64 1.37
CA LEU A 140 -11.02 -19.06 2.11
C LEU A 140 -11.20 -18.90 3.63
N ILE A 141 -12.28 -18.23 4.04
CA ILE A 141 -12.59 -18.07 5.47
C ILE A 141 -13.09 -19.43 5.97
N ASP A 142 -12.30 -20.05 6.81
CA ASP A 142 -12.65 -21.33 7.44
C ASP A 142 -13.79 -21.12 8.44
N SER A 143 -14.95 -21.67 8.12
CA SER A 143 -16.14 -21.57 8.97
C SER A 143 -15.95 -22.26 10.35
N ALA A 144 -14.97 -23.15 10.47
CA ALA A 144 -14.66 -23.84 11.71
C ALA A 144 -13.79 -22.99 12.66
N ASN A 145 -13.05 -22.00 12.13
CA ASN A 145 -12.17 -21.12 12.91
C ASN A 145 -12.34 -19.65 12.50
N PRO A 146 -13.43 -18.99 12.89
CA PRO A 146 -13.72 -17.61 12.47
C PRO A 146 -12.70 -16.56 12.98
N GLY A 147 -11.84 -16.93 13.91
CA GLY A 147 -10.76 -16.08 14.42
C GLY A 147 -9.44 -16.18 13.65
N LYS A 148 -9.32 -17.11 12.68
CA LYS A 148 -8.11 -17.27 11.89
C LYS A 148 -8.21 -16.36 10.65
N SER A 149 -7.33 -15.36 10.58
CA SER A 149 -7.22 -14.53 9.39
C SER A 149 -6.69 -15.32 8.20
N VAL A 150 -7.25 -15.05 7.02
CA VAL A 150 -6.75 -15.61 5.75
C VAL A 150 -5.39 -15.01 5.42
N PHE A 151 -5.22 -13.72 5.67
CA PHE A 151 -3.97 -13.01 5.42
C PHE A 151 -3.32 -12.61 6.74
N ASN A 152 -2.00 -12.71 6.80
CA ASN A 152 -1.23 -12.23 7.94
C ASN A 152 -0.47 -10.96 7.53
N PRO A 153 -0.35 -9.98 8.45
CA PRO A 153 0.50 -8.80 8.21
C PRO A 153 1.93 -9.23 7.87
N GLY A 154 2.53 -8.56 6.87
CA GLY A 154 3.87 -8.87 6.39
C GLY A 154 3.96 -9.90 5.25
N MET A 155 2.84 -10.40 4.74
CA MET A 155 2.83 -11.19 3.51
C MET A 155 3.16 -10.33 2.30
N SER A 156 3.93 -10.89 1.36
CA SER A 156 4.21 -10.27 0.06
C SER A 156 3.08 -10.50 -0.91
N ALA A 157 2.81 -9.49 -1.75
CA ALA A 157 1.80 -9.57 -2.79
C ALA A 157 2.19 -8.73 -4.00
N THR A 158 1.77 -9.18 -5.18
CA THR A 158 1.86 -8.43 -6.44
C THR A 158 0.48 -7.86 -6.78
N VAL A 159 0.45 -6.62 -7.24
CA VAL A 159 -0.79 -5.91 -7.53
C VAL A 159 -0.80 -5.37 -8.94
N ASP A 160 -1.82 -5.76 -9.72
CA ASP A 160 -2.09 -5.25 -11.06
C ASP A 160 -3.22 -4.22 -11.00
N ILE A 161 -2.91 -2.93 -11.09
CA ILE A 161 -3.90 -1.84 -11.02
C ILE A 161 -4.47 -1.56 -12.42
N LYS A 162 -5.79 -1.64 -12.55
CA LYS A 162 -6.51 -1.39 -13.80
C LYS A 162 -6.88 0.08 -13.91
N THR A 163 -5.99 0.88 -14.49
CA THR A 163 -6.16 2.35 -14.58
C THR A 163 -7.08 2.81 -15.70
N LYS A 164 -7.33 1.97 -16.71
CA LYS A 164 -8.20 2.32 -17.84
C LYS A 164 -9.00 1.11 -18.33
N LYS A 165 -10.31 1.21 -18.27
CA LYS A 165 -11.21 0.21 -18.85
C LYS A 165 -11.83 0.78 -20.14
N VAL A 166 -11.54 0.15 -21.28
CA VAL A 166 -12.16 0.48 -22.56
C VAL A 166 -13.21 -0.56 -22.86
N VAL A 167 -14.47 -0.13 -22.91
CA VAL A 167 -15.62 -0.98 -23.21
C VAL A 167 -15.93 -0.89 -24.70
N GLY A 168 -16.08 -2.05 -25.35
CA GLY A 168 -16.44 -2.11 -26.78
C GLY A 168 -15.28 -1.85 -27.74
N ALA A 169 -14.02 -1.98 -27.29
CA ALA A 169 -12.86 -1.87 -28.17
C ALA A 169 -12.80 -3.04 -29.16
N LEU A 170 -12.67 -2.73 -30.46
CA LEU A 170 -12.31 -3.71 -31.46
C LEU A 170 -10.84 -4.10 -31.27
N THR A 171 -10.60 -5.33 -30.89
CA THR A 171 -9.25 -5.86 -30.67
C THR A 171 -8.83 -6.73 -31.85
N ILE A 172 -7.62 -6.50 -32.35
CA ILE A 172 -7.00 -7.32 -33.38
C ILE A 172 -5.79 -8.04 -32.72
N PRO A 173 -5.65 -9.36 -32.91
CA PRO A 173 -4.46 -10.08 -32.43
C PRO A 173 -3.19 -9.44 -32.99
N ILE A 174 -2.15 -9.27 -32.17
CA ILE A 174 -0.87 -8.66 -32.59
C ILE A 174 -0.28 -9.37 -33.82
N GLN A 175 -0.48 -10.68 -33.92
CA GLN A 175 -0.05 -11.51 -35.06
C GLN A 175 -0.73 -11.14 -36.38
N ALA A 176 -1.86 -10.46 -36.36
CA ALA A 176 -2.58 -10.04 -37.55
C ALA A 176 -2.11 -8.66 -38.07
N VAL A 177 -1.29 -7.96 -37.32
CA VAL A 177 -0.71 -6.67 -37.72
C VAL A 177 0.67 -6.96 -38.29
N THR A 178 0.74 -7.12 -39.62
CA THR A 178 2.01 -7.23 -40.33
C THR A 178 2.27 -5.93 -41.08
N THR A 179 3.46 -5.37 -40.94
CA THR A 179 3.93 -4.27 -41.80
C THR A 179 4.30 -4.82 -43.18
N ARG A 180 3.62 -4.33 -44.19
CA ARG A 180 3.99 -4.66 -45.58
C ARG A 180 4.92 -3.56 -46.07
N ASP A 181 6.19 -3.91 -46.30
CA ASP A 181 7.11 -3.01 -46.97
C ASP A 181 6.73 -2.88 -48.46
N THR A 182 6.12 -1.75 -48.78
CA THR A 182 5.74 -1.38 -50.16
C THR A 182 6.95 -1.01 -51.05
N THR A 183 8.09 -0.75 -50.43
CA THR A 183 9.32 -0.35 -51.15
C THR A 183 9.93 -1.46 -52.03
N LYS A 184 9.54 -2.73 -51.85
CA LYS A 184 10.03 -3.80 -52.71
C LYS A 184 9.26 -3.96 -54.01
N ASN A 185 8.01 -3.53 -54.09
CA ASN A 185 7.22 -3.60 -55.31
C ASN A 185 7.60 -2.47 -56.30
N ASP A 186 7.92 -1.26 -55.80
CA ASP A 186 8.33 -0.16 -56.65
C ASP A 186 9.71 -0.37 -57.32
N LYS A 187 10.56 -1.26 -56.75
CA LYS A 187 11.81 -1.65 -57.42
C LYS A 187 11.63 -2.71 -58.49
N MET A 188 10.71 -3.67 -58.32
CA MET A 188 10.44 -4.66 -59.33
C MET A 188 9.71 -4.10 -60.55
N GLU A 189 8.77 -3.16 -60.36
CA GLU A 189 8.11 -2.47 -61.47
C GLU A 189 9.07 -1.57 -62.27
N LYS A 190 10.05 -0.92 -61.63
CA LYS A 190 11.07 -0.12 -62.35
C LYS A 190 12.09 -0.97 -63.08
N GLU A 191 12.45 -2.14 -62.60
CA GLU A 191 13.36 -3.07 -63.27
C GLU A 191 12.68 -3.78 -64.47
N GLU A 192 11.35 -4.01 -64.44
CA GLU A 192 10.59 -4.47 -65.61
C GLU A 192 10.39 -3.41 -66.68
N GLU A 193 10.17 -2.16 -66.32
CA GLU A 193 10.08 -1.04 -67.30
C GLU A 193 11.44 -0.69 -67.96
N GLU A 194 12.55 -0.85 -67.26
CA GLU A 194 13.91 -0.65 -67.85
C GLU A 194 14.31 -1.80 -68.77
N SER A 195 13.84 -3.03 -68.50
CA SER A 195 14.16 -4.19 -69.36
C SER A 195 13.37 -4.23 -70.66
N VAL A 196 12.16 -3.62 -70.70
CA VAL A 196 11.33 -3.55 -71.93
C VAL A 196 11.80 -2.46 -72.89
N ASN A 197 12.45 -1.38 -72.39
CA ASN A 197 12.95 -0.28 -73.19
C ASN A 197 14.35 -0.52 -73.80
N SER A 198 15.03 -1.58 -73.41
CA SER A 198 16.36 -1.91 -73.93
C SER A 198 16.35 -2.88 -75.15
N ASP A 199 15.19 -3.44 -75.49
CA ASP A 199 15.04 -4.37 -76.64
C ASP A 199 14.50 -3.69 -77.94
N GLU A 200 14.31 -2.36 -77.96
CA GLU A 200 13.83 -1.61 -79.16
C GLU A 200 14.87 -0.65 -79.73
N THR A 201 16.20 -0.97 -79.66
CA THR A 201 17.21 -0.14 -80.40
C THR A 201 18.14 -1.00 -81.18
#